data_a3aa3f6937048165ab1160191c362c36
#
_entry.id   a3aa3f6937048165ab1160191c362c36
#
_cell.length_a   1.000
_cell.length_b   1.000
_cell.length_c   1.000
_cell.angle_alpha   90.00
_cell.angle_beta   90.00
_cell.angle_gamma   90.00
#
_symmetry.space_group_name_H-M   'P 1'
#
loop_
_entity.id
_entity.type
_entity.pdbx_description
1 polymer ?
#
loop_
_entity_poly.entity_id
_entity_poly.type
_entity_poly.pdbx_seq_one_letter_code
_entity_poly.pdbx_strand_id
1 'polypeptide(L)'
;EHDARTFFHGGDARPSDAFDDVGDRYDIDLGVLAFGSSGMIPDKETGEPTYTKWYSDENMAAEAAAQLELDRLVPTHWDMWKGLTADPCALRPHVRSHPYPERLEILEIGDRTSL
;
A
#
# COMPACT_ATOMS: atom_id res chain seq x y z
N GLU A 1 9.51 -6.89 15.09
CA GLU A 1 10.15 -5.83 15.86
C GLU A 1 11.68 -5.94 15.81
N HIS A 2 12.36 -4.82 15.82
CA HIS A 2 13.81 -4.75 15.88
C HIS A 2 14.26 -3.47 16.57
N ASP A 3 15.11 -3.56 17.60
CA ASP A 3 15.60 -2.42 18.42
C ASP A 3 14.47 -1.48 18.90
N ALA A 4 13.39 -2.05 19.43
CA ALA A 4 12.16 -1.35 19.85
C ALA A 4 11.43 -0.64 18.68
N ARG A 5 11.69 -1.01 17.44
CA ARG A 5 10.98 -0.56 16.25
C ARG A 5 10.09 -1.65 15.69
N THR A 6 8.94 -1.27 15.18
CA THR A 6 7.96 -2.19 14.61
C THR A 6 7.82 -1.97 13.11
N PHE A 7 7.95 -3.04 12.38
CA PHE A 7 7.80 -3.06 10.93
C PHE A 7 6.63 -3.97 10.54
N PHE A 8 5.77 -3.48 9.67
CA PHE A 8 4.67 -4.23 9.09
C PHE A 8 4.88 -4.40 7.58
N HIS A 9 4.73 -5.60 7.08
CA HIS A 9 4.75 -5.88 5.65
C HIS A 9 3.46 -6.59 5.25
N GLY A 10 2.64 -5.90 4.48
CA GLY A 10 1.34 -6.39 4.04
C GLY A 10 1.39 -7.40 2.90
N GLY A 11 2.58 -7.65 2.32
CA GLY A 11 2.69 -8.48 1.12
C GLY A 11 1.89 -7.90 -0.02
N ASP A 12 1.00 -8.68 -0.59
CA ASP A 12 0.03 -8.30 -1.62
C ASP A 12 -1.42 -8.30 -1.09
N ALA A 13 -1.58 -8.27 0.24
CA ALA A 13 -2.88 -8.22 0.87
C ALA A 13 -3.61 -6.90 0.61
N ARG A 14 -4.94 -6.99 0.53
CA ARG A 14 -5.83 -5.83 0.53
C ARG A 14 -6.25 -5.47 1.95
N PRO A 15 -6.68 -4.21 2.20
CA PRO A 15 -7.24 -3.82 3.48
C PRO A 15 -8.36 -4.75 3.94
N SER A 16 -8.39 -5.02 5.23
CA SER A 16 -9.44 -5.80 5.88
C SER A 16 -9.52 -5.40 7.36
N ASP A 17 -10.53 -5.90 8.06
CA ASP A 17 -10.70 -5.66 9.50
C ASP A 17 -9.50 -6.16 10.33
N ALA A 18 -8.73 -7.11 9.80
CA ALA A 18 -7.50 -7.57 10.44
C ALA A 18 -6.43 -6.46 10.56
N PHE A 19 -6.48 -5.45 9.71
CA PHE A 19 -5.56 -4.31 9.78
C PHE A 19 -5.87 -3.41 11.00
N ASP A 20 -7.15 -3.23 11.33
CA ASP A 20 -7.56 -2.54 12.56
C ASP A 20 -7.04 -3.28 13.79
N ASP A 21 -7.22 -4.61 13.84
CA ASP A 21 -6.73 -5.45 14.95
C ASP A 21 -5.21 -5.36 15.13
N VAL A 22 -4.46 -5.23 14.05
CA VAL A 22 -3.00 -5.07 14.09
C VAL A 22 -2.63 -3.66 14.58
N GLY A 23 -3.26 -2.63 14.04
CA GLY A 23 -3.06 -1.24 14.46
C GLY A 23 -3.36 -1.03 15.95
N ASP A 24 -4.43 -1.65 16.46
CA ASP A 24 -4.80 -1.59 17.87
C ASP A 24 -3.77 -2.25 18.81
N ARG A 25 -2.96 -3.17 18.30
CA ARG A 25 -2.02 -3.96 19.12
C ARG A 25 -0.58 -3.48 19.05
N TYR A 26 -0.20 -2.78 17.99
CA TYR A 26 1.20 -2.44 17.73
C TYR A 26 1.34 -0.98 17.30
N ASP A 27 2.32 -0.30 17.87
CA ASP A 27 2.79 0.98 17.36
C ASP A 27 3.74 0.71 16.18
N ILE A 28 3.31 1.01 14.95
CA ILE A 28 4.02 0.61 13.74
C ILE A 28 4.79 1.79 13.15
N ASP A 29 6.12 1.75 13.26
CA ASP A 29 7.01 2.80 12.74
C ASP A 29 7.05 2.83 11.20
N LEU A 30 6.93 1.68 10.55
CA LEU A 30 7.00 1.56 9.09
C LEU A 30 6.10 0.46 8.58
N GLY A 31 5.22 0.80 7.65
CA GLY A 31 4.39 -0.16 6.93
C GLY A 31 4.70 -0.17 5.45
N VAL A 32 4.82 -1.36 4.88
CA VAL A 32 4.96 -1.60 3.45
C VAL A 32 3.66 -2.21 2.94
N LEU A 33 2.95 -1.51 2.07
CA LEU A 33 1.64 -1.93 1.56
C LEU A 33 1.62 -2.00 0.04
N ALA A 34 0.92 -3.00 -0.48
CA ALA A 34 0.69 -3.15 -1.91
C ALA A 34 -0.26 -2.07 -2.44
N PHE A 35 0.12 -1.44 -3.54
CA PHE A 35 -0.61 -0.34 -4.16
C PHE A 35 -0.55 -0.43 -5.68
N GLY A 36 -1.65 -0.12 -6.34
CA GLY A 36 -1.70 -0.02 -7.79
C GLY A 36 -1.98 -1.33 -8.51
N SER A 37 -1.37 -1.49 -9.66
CA SER A 37 -1.57 -2.65 -10.54
C SER A 37 -3.02 -2.87 -10.92
N SER A 38 -3.68 -1.82 -11.39
CA SER A 38 -5.00 -1.89 -12.03
C SER A 38 -4.90 -1.56 -13.52
N GLY A 39 -5.78 -2.13 -14.30
CA GLY A 39 -5.80 -1.88 -15.74
C GLY A 39 -6.74 -2.82 -16.49
N MET A 40 -6.73 -2.69 -17.82
CA MET A 40 -7.51 -3.55 -18.70
C MET A 40 -6.77 -4.86 -18.94
N ILE A 41 -7.34 -5.95 -18.45
CA ILE A 41 -6.79 -7.30 -18.59
C ILE A 41 -7.83 -8.18 -19.29
N PRO A 42 -7.41 -9.08 -20.19
CA PRO A 42 -8.34 -10.02 -20.77
C PRO A 42 -9.02 -10.89 -19.70
N ASP A 43 -10.34 -10.92 -19.72
CA ASP A 43 -11.11 -11.82 -18.87
C ASP A 43 -10.76 -13.28 -19.20
N LYS A 44 -10.63 -14.11 -18.18
CA LYS A 44 -10.21 -15.52 -18.36
C LYS A 44 -11.23 -16.37 -19.09
N GLU A 45 -12.51 -16.03 -19.01
CA GLU A 45 -13.59 -16.80 -19.60
C GLU A 45 -13.95 -16.28 -21.00
N THR A 46 -14.02 -14.95 -21.15
CA THR A 46 -14.51 -14.33 -22.40
C THR A 46 -13.38 -13.80 -23.30
N GLY A 47 -12.18 -13.59 -22.77
CA GLY A 47 -11.06 -12.96 -23.47
C GLY A 47 -11.23 -11.45 -23.69
N GLU A 48 -12.37 -10.87 -23.28
CA GLU A 48 -12.65 -9.46 -23.43
C GLU A 48 -11.85 -8.61 -22.46
N PRO A 49 -11.35 -7.41 -22.88
CA PRO A 49 -10.67 -6.49 -21.99
C PRO A 49 -11.60 -6.07 -20.84
N THR A 50 -11.19 -6.36 -19.61
CA THR A 50 -11.95 -6.06 -18.39
C THR A 50 -11.07 -5.28 -17.43
N TYR A 51 -11.60 -4.18 -16.88
CA TYR A 51 -10.88 -3.42 -15.88
C TYR A 51 -10.74 -4.26 -14.61
N THR A 52 -9.49 -4.51 -14.23
CA THR A 52 -9.16 -5.35 -13.08
C THR A 52 -8.28 -4.57 -12.10
N LYS A 53 -8.63 -4.64 -10.85
CA LYS A 53 -7.88 -4.07 -9.73
C LYS A 53 -7.27 -5.22 -8.92
N TRP A 54 -5.95 -5.34 -8.97
CA TRP A 54 -5.22 -6.44 -8.30
C TRP A 54 -4.89 -6.11 -6.84
N TYR A 55 -4.40 -4.91 -6.61
CA TYR A 55 -4.02 -4.43 -5.29
C TYR A 55 -4.92 -3.27 -4.85
N SER A 56 -4.46 -2.51 -3.86
CA SER A 56 -5.19 -1.36 -3.37
C SER A 56 -5.13 -0.19 -4.35
N ASP A 57 -6.23 0.51 -4.51
CA ASP A 57 -6.22 1.85 -5.09
C ASP A 57 -5.75 2.89 -4.05
N GLU A 58 -5.75 4.17 -4.43
CA GLU A 58 -5.27 5.26 -3.58
C GLU A 58 -6.07 5.37 -2.26
N ASN A 59 -7.39 5.24 -2.33
CA ASN A 59 -8.24 5.30 -1.15
C ASN A 59 -8.01 4.10 -0.24
N MET A 60 -7.99 2.90 -0.80
CA MET A 60 -7.77 1.66 -0.04
C MET A 60 -6.41 1.65 0.65
N ALA A 61 -5.36 2.08 -0.04
CA ALA A 61 -4.02 2.14 0.54
C ALA A 61 -3.92 3.17 1.67
N ALA A 62 -4.56 4.34 1.51
CA ALA A 62 -4.61 5.36 2.54
C ALA A 62 -5.44 4.90 3.76
N GLU A 63 -6.58 4.26 3.53
CA GLU A 63 -7.40 3.67 4.60
C GLU A 63 -6.64 2.59 5.36
N ALA A 64 -5.96 1.67 4.65
CA ALA A 64 -5.16 0.62 5.27
C ALA A 64 -4.05 1.18 6.15
N ALA A 65 -3.35 2.21 5.67
CA ALA A 65 -2.32 2.88 6.43
C ALA A 65 -2.88 3.58 7.69
N ALA A 66 -4.08 4.14 7.59
CA ALA A 66 -4.78 4.74 8.73
C ALA A 66 -5.26 3.69 9.75
N GLN A 67 -5.82 2.56 9.29
CA GLN A 67 -6.21 1.44 10.15
C GLN A 67 -5.01 0.89 10.96
N LEU A 68 -3.85 0.80 10.32
CA LEU A 68 -2.61 0.34 10.93
C LEU A 68 -1.91 1.42 11.78
N GLU A 69 -2.42 2.65 11.77
CA GLU A 69 -1.82 3.80 12.46
C GLU A 69 -0.32 3.98 12.17
N LEU A 70 0.07 3.82 10.89
CA LEU A 70 1.48 3.86 10.48
C LEU A 70 2.13 5.22 10.70
N ASP A 71 3.33 5.28 11.25
CA ASP A 71 4.13 6.50 11.19
C ASP A 71 4.59 6.77 9.75
N ARG A 72 5.06 5.74 9.05
CA ARG A 72 5.53 5.84 7.67
C ARG A 72 4.90 4.77 6.79
N LEU A 73 4.47 5.17 5.60
CA LEU A 73 4.00 4.27 4.54
C LEU A 73 4.99 4.21 3.39
N VAL A 74 5.39 3.01 3.02
CA VAL A 74 6.12 2.73 1.78
C VAL A 74 5.19 1.92 0.85
N PRO A 75 4.71 2.51 -0.25
CA PRO A 75 3.92 1.77 -1.23
C PRO A 75 4.84 0.86 -2.06
N THR A 76 4.35 -0.35 -2.36
CA THR A 76 5.02 -1.33 -3.21
C THR A 76 4.09 -1.80 -4.32
N HIS A 77 4.59 -2.61 -5.25
CA HIS A 77 3.84 -3.20 -6.36
C HIS A 77 3.29 -2.22 -7.40
N TRP A 78 3.65 -0.95 -7.33
CA TRP A 78 3.12 0.07 -8.24
C TRP A 78 3.75 0.04 -9.64
N ASP A 79 4.84 -0.72 -9.84
CA ASP A 79 5.54 -0.88 -11.13
C ASP A 79 5.99 -2.34 -11.34
N MET A 80 5.12 -3.30 -11.09
CA MET A 80 5.47 -4.73 -11.22
C MET A 80 5.22 -5.30 -12.61
N TRP A 81 4.19 -4.84 -13.29
CA TRP A 81 3.72 -5.46 -14.53
C TRP A 81 3.59 -4.46 -15.64
N LYS A 82 4.12 -4.81 -16.82
CA LYS A 82 3.97 -3.98 -18.01
C LYS A 82 2.49 -3.67 -18.29
N GLY A 83 2.16 -2.38 -18.35
CA GLY A 83 0.79 -1.91 -18.58
C GLY A 83 -0.11 -1.90 -17.34
N LEU A 84 0.41 -2.29 -16.17
CA LEU A 84 -0.30 -2.28 -14.89
C LEU A 84 0.51 -1.49 -13.87
N THR A 85 0.85 -0.26 -14.21
CA THR A 85 1.59 0.65 -13.36
C THR A 85 0.65 1.65 -12.70
N ALA A 86 1.04 2.15 -11.54
CA ALA A 86 0.38 3.26 -10.86
C ALA A 86 1.42 4.32 -10.48
N ASP A 87 0.98 5.55 -10.31
CA ASP A 87 1.84 6.63 -9.82
C ASP A 87 1.75 6.68 -8.28
N PRO A 88 2.81 6.34 -7.55
CA PRO A 88 2.78 6.38 -6.09
C PRO A 88 2.61 7.81 -5.55
N CYS A 89 2.93 8.84 -6.33
CA CYS A 89 2.67 10.23 -5.94
C CYS A 89 1.17 10.54 -5.85
N ALA A 90 0.32 9.79 -6.55
CA ALA A 90 -1.14 9.92 -6.45
C ALA A 90 -1.69 9.59 -5.06
N LEU A 91 -0.93 8.87 -4.24
CA LEU A 91 -1.27 8.61 -2.83
C LEU A 91 -1.24 9.86 -1.95
N ARG A 92 -0.45 10.87 -2.28
CA ARG A 92 -0.22 12.04 -1.40
C ARG A 92 -1.48 12.74 -0.93
N PRO A 93 -2.44 13.12 -1.80
CA PRO A 93 -3.67 13.79 -1.35
C PRO A 93 -4.55 12.88 -0.50
N HIS A 94 -4.59 11.58 -0.80
CA HIS A 94 -5.40 10.61 -0.04
C HIS A 94 -4.83 10.39 1.36
N VAL A 95 -3.53 10.19 1.46
CA VAL A 95 -2.82 10.06 2.73
C VAL A 95 -3.02 11.30 3.62
N ARG A 96 -2.96 12.50 3.04
CA ARG A 96 -3.16 13.76 3.78
C ARG A 96 -4.57 13.94 4.36
N SER A 97 -5.55 13.19 3.87
CA SER A 97 -6.93 13.24 4.40
C SER A 97 -7.13 12.45 5.69
N HIS A 98 -6.12 11.67 6.10
CA HIS A 98 -6.11 10.87 7.30
C HIS A 98 -5.05 11.36 8.30
N PRO A 99 -5.22 11.08 9.62
CA PRO A 99 -4.19 11.41 10.61
C PRO A 99 -2.92 10.56 10.46
N TYR A 100 -3.05 9.38 9.86
CA TYR A 100 -1.97 8.45 9.53
C TYR A 100 -1.98 8.08 8.05
N PRO A 101 -0.82 7.74 7.46
CA PRO A 101 0.51 7.82 8.04
C PRO A 101 0.98 9.28 8.17
N GLU A 102 1.91 9.54 9.07
CA GLU A 102 2.53 10.86 9.21
C GLU A 102 3.41 11.19 7.98
N ARG A 103 4.02 10.16 7.37
CA ARG A 103 4.90 10.32 6.21
C ARG A 103 4.70 9.24 5.16
N LEU A 104 4.53 9.67 3.91
CA LEU A 104 4.61 8.82 2.72
C LEU A 104 6.04 8.84 2.17
N GLU A 105 6.68 7.68 2.08
CA GLU A 105 8.03 7.50 1.57
C GLU A 105 8.01 6.65 0.31
N ILE A 106 8.34 7.24 -0.82
CA ILE A 106 8.37 6.57 -2.11
C ILE A 106 9.81 6.17 -2.40
N LEU A 107 10.05 4.87 -2.52
CA LEU A 107 11.36 4.30 -2.80
C LEU A 107 11.41 3.79 -4.24
N GLU A 108 12.45 4.16 -4.95
CA GLU A 108 12.76 3.59 -6.26
C GLU A 108 13.69 2.37 -6.11
N ILE A 109 13.90 1.65 -7.22
CA ILE A 109 14.76 0.46 -7.22
C ILE A 109 16.19 0.87 -6.81
N GLY A 110 16.66 0.25 -5.73
CA GLY A 110 17.98 0.53 -5.16
C GLY A 110 17.97 1.50 -3.98
N ASP A 111 16.88 2.22 -3.76
CA ASP A 111 16.72 3.07 -2.59
C ASP A 111 16.66 2.26 -1.29
N ARG A 112 16.99 2.93 -0.20
CA ARG A 112 16.99 2.34 1.15
C ARG A 112 16.28 3.26 2.13
N THR A 113 15.61 2.64 3.09
CA THR A 113 15.08 3.32 4.27
C THR A 113 15.51 2.56 5.52
N SER A 114 15.39 3.19 6.66
CA SER A 114 15.71 2.59 7.97
C SER A 114 14.50 2.63 8.89
N LEU A 115 14.42 1.69 9.79
CA LEU A 115 13.47 1.69 10.90
C LEU A 115 13.82 2.76 11.94
#